data_a3d64c8d7e69a2b42be11fff02efaa21
#
_entry.id   a3d64c8d7e69a2b42be11fff02efaa21
#
_cell.length_a   1.000
_cell.length_b   1.000
_cell.length_c   1.000
_cell.angle_alpha   90.00
_cell.angle_beta   90.00
_cell.angle_gamma   90.00
#
_symmetry.space_group_name_H-M   'P 1'
#
loop_
_entity.id
_entity.type
_entity.pdbx_description
1 polymer ?
#
loop_
_entity_poly.entity_id
_entity_poly.type
_entity_poly.pdbx_seq_one_letter_code
_entity_poly.pdbx_strand_id
1 'polypeptide(L)'
;FEALGSKGYAIMERIITHIPEEIPVILDAKRGDIGATQSYYAKAYFEMMDGVDAVTISPYMGFDSVEPMLKYPGKAVYLLGVTSNKTAQDIETQILSDGRSVFELVCDMSGKDAEHDGEIGFVLGLTNAESDIINKFPDAPLLLPGLGAQGGDLSQLNGANRKAPLVINVSRGVMFGEVSVSQRALKYKEQIAKALEA
;
A
#
# COMPACT_ATOMS: atom_id res chain seq x y z
N PHE A 1 -4.47 -9.91 12.52
CA PHE A 1 -3.56 -10.60 13.44
C PHE A 1 -3.57 -9.94 14.82
N GLU A 2 -3.43 -8.62 14.95
CA GLU A 2 -3.35 -7.91 16.24
C GLU A 2 -4.52 -8.18 17.19
N ALA A 3 -5.74 -8.35 16.68
CA ALA A 3 -6.92 -8.73 17.47
C ALA A 3 -6.78 -10.07 18.21
N LEU A 4 -5.80 -10.90 17.86
CA LEU A 4 -5.48 -12.17 18.51
C LEU A 4 -4.32 -12.05 19.53
N GLY A 5 -3.85 -10.83 19.79
CA GLY A 5 -2.74 -10.55 20.70
C GLY A 5 -1.42 -11.24 20.24
N SER A 6 -0.60 -11.68 21.19
CA SER A 6 0.68 -12.34 20.90
C SER A 6 0.57 -13.59 20.01
N LYS A 7 -0.53 -14.32 20.10
CA LYS A 7 -0.78 -15.47 19.21
C LYS A 7 -0.94 -15.04 17.77
N GLY A 8 -1.55 -13.88 17.52
CA GLY A 8 -1.71 -13.34 16.18
C GLY A 8 -0.36 -12.97 15.54
N TYR A 9 0.53 -12.36 16.31
CA TYR A 9 1.90 -12.07 15.84
C TYR A 9 2.65 -13.37 15.50
N ALA A 10 2.63 -14.35 16.36
CA ALA A 10 3.29 -15.65 16.10
C ALA A 10 2.71 -16.38 14.87
N ILE A 11 1.41 -16.24 14.60
CA ILE A 11 0.79 -16.78 13.39
C ILE A 11 1.26 -16.01 12.15
N MET A 12 1.33 -14.68 12.22
CA MET A 12 1.78 -13.82 11.13
C MET A 12 3.23 -14.14 10.74
N GLU A 13 4.15 -14.20 11.71
CA GLU A 13 5.54 -14.60 11.49
C GLU A 13 5.64 -15.97 10.80
N ARG A 14 4.90 -16.95 11.29
CA ARG A 14 4.84 -18.29 10.67
C ARG A 14 4.32 -18.25 9.23
N ILE A 15 3.35 -17.41 8.91
CA ILE A 15 2.86 -17.27 7.53
C ILE A 15 3.95 -16.68 6.65
N ILE A 16 4.60 -15.62 7.09
CA ILE A 16 5.66 -14.95 6.34
C ILE A 16 6.80 -15.92 6.02
N THR A 17 7.26 -16.70 6.99
CA THR A 17 8.34 -17.69 6.78
C THR A 17 7.98 -18.83 5.79
N HIS A 18 6.72 -18.97 5.41
CA HIS A 18 6.28 -19.93 4.38
C HIS A 18 6.13 -19.31 2.99
N ILE A 19 6.29 -17.99 2.87
CA ILE A 19 6.26 -17.31 1.57
C ILE A 19 7.65 -17.46 0.95
N PRO A 20 7.76 -17.91 -0.32
CA PRO A 20 9.03 -17.97 -1.02
C PRO A 20 9.73 -16.60 -1.07
N GLU A 21 11.06 -16.56 -0.93
CA GLU A 21 11.86 -15.32 -0.85
C GLU A 21 11.70 -14.42 -2.09
N GLU A 22 11.38 -15.00 -3.25
CA GLU A 22 11.13 -14.24 -4.49
C GLU A 22 9.77 -13.53 -4.53
N ILE A 23 8.91 -13.74 -3.52
CA ILE A 23 7.59 -13.10 -3.43
C ILE A 23 7.64 -12.00 -2.37
N PRO A 24 7.60 -10.71 -2.77
CA PRO A 24 7.63 -9.60 -1.82
C PRO A 24 6.44 -9.61 -0.86
N VAL A 25 6.69 -9.32 0.40
CA VAL A 25 5.69 -9.26 1.46
C VAL A 25 5.44 -7.82 1.89
N ILE A 26 4.22 -7.35 1.69
CA ILE A 26 3.76 -6.04 2.18
C ILE A 26 2.95 -6.25 3.46
N LEU A 27 3.44 -5.75 4.58
CA LEU A 27 2.72 -5.75 5.85
C LEU A 27 1.76 -4.56 5.91
N ASP A 28 0.46 -4.83 5.79
CA ASP A 28 -0.58 -3.81 5.85
C ASP A 28 -0.90 -3.44 7.31
N ALA A 29 0.01 -2.73 7.97
CA ALA A 29 -0.03 -2.37 9.38
C ALA A 29 -0.54 -0.95 9.65
N LYS A 30 -0.46 -0.07 8.65
CA LYS A 30 -0.88 1.35 8.72
C LYS A 30 -0.33 2.06 9.95
N ARG A 31 0.98 1.87 10.20
CA ARG A 31 1.66 2.54 11.32
C ARG A 31 1.87 4.02 11.05
N GLY A 32 1.99 4.78 12.12
CA GLY A 32 2.35 6.18 12.10
C GLY A 32 2.62 6.61 13.52
N ASP A 33 3.84 7.07 13.78
CA ASP A 33 4.28 7.62 15.05
C ASP A 33 5.50 8.52 14.79
N ILE A 34 5.98 9.23 15.79
CA ILE A 34 7.09 10.17 15.67
C ILE A 34 8.35 9.66 16.38
N GLY A 35 9.50 10.14 15.91
CA GLY A 35 10.79 9.98 16.57
C GLY A 35 11.16 8.52 16.89
N ALA A 36 11.50 8.26 18.15
CA ALA A 36 11.97 6.97 18.60
C ALA A 36 10.93 5.85 18.46
N THR A 37 9.63 6.13 18.65
CA THR A 37 8.56 5.13 18.51
C THR A 37 8.48 4.62 17.08
N GLN A 38 8.56 5.50 16.10
CA GLN A 38 8.57 5.08 14.68
C GLN A 38 9.81 4.24 14.35
N SER A 39 10.97 4.57 14.93
CA SER A 39 12.17 3.76 14.78
C SER A 39 12.02 2.35 15.38
N TYR A 40 11.28 2.21 16.49
CA TYR A 40 10.97 0.88 17.05
C TYR A 40 9.99 0.10 16.16
N TYR A 41 9.04 0.74 15.50
CA TYR A 41 8.21 0.07 14.50
C TYR A 41 9.03 -0.39 13.30
N ALA A 42 9.93 0.45 12.80
CA ALA A 42 10.85 0.07 11.71
C ALA A 42 11.67 -1.16 12.08
N LYS A 43 12.27 -1.15 13.26
CA LYS A 43 13.04 -2.28 13.80
C LYS A 43 12.17 -3.54 13.92
N ALA A 44 10.95 -3.43 14.45
CA ALA A 44 10.06 -4.56 14.64
C ALA A 44 9.72 -5.26 13.32
N TYR A 45 9.51 -4.48 12.24
CA TYR A 45 9.07 -5.04 10.97
C TYR A 45 10.22 -5.40 10.03
N PHE A 46 11.32 -4.68 10.04
CA PHE A 46 12.42 -4.87 9.09
C PHE A 46 13.64 -5.60 9.66
N GLU A 47 13.77 -5.67 10.99
CA GLU A 47 14.87 -6.42 11.62
C GLU A 47 14.38 -7.68 12.37
N MET A 48 13.25 -7.57 13.08
CA MET A 48 12.81 -8.66 13.96
C MET A 48 11.81 -9.62 13.28
N MET A 49 11.09 -9.14 12.26
CA MET A 49 10.16 -9.95 11.48
C MET A 49 10.80 -10.24 10.12
N ASP A 50 11.49 -11.37 10.03
CA ASP A 50 12.15 -11.77 8.79
C ASP A 50 11.16 -11.98 7.63
N GLY A 51 11.53 -11.53 6.43
CA GLY A 51 10.74 -11.68 5.21
C GLY A 51 9.73 -10.56 4.94
N VAL A 52 9.67 -9.47 5.73
CA VAL A 52 8.87 -8.28 5.39
C VAL A 52 9.69 -7.34 4.51
N ASP A 53 9.15 -6.98 3.33
CA ASP A 53 9.80 -6.10 2.36
C ASP A 53 9.22 -4.69 2.36
N ALA A 54 7.94 -4.54 2.71
CA ALA A 54 7.31 -3.24 2.76
C ALA A 54 6.26 -3.14 3.87
N VAL A 55 5.98 -1.92 4.32
CA VAL A 55 4.96 -1.62 5.34
C VAL A 55 4.10 -0.45 4.90
N THR A 56 2.78 -0.52 5.15
CA THR A 56 1.90 0.64 4.97
C THR A 56 2.00 1.60 6.16
N ILE A 57 2.06 2.90 5.88
CA ILE A 57 2.26 3.97 6.86
C ILE A 57 1.24 5.08 6.67
N SER A 58 0.73 5.61 7.80
CA SER A 58 -0.03 6.85 7.80
C SER A 58 0.93 8.05 7.86
N PRO A 59 0.98 8.91 6.85
CA PRO A 59 1.89 10.06 6.80
C PRO A 59 1.33 11.29 7.50
N TYR A 60 0.20 11.17 8.19
CA TYR A 60 -0.53 12.32 8.78
C TYR A 60 0.32 13.21 9.69
N MET A 61 1.32 12.63 10.37
CA MET A 61 2.22 13.36 11.27
C MET A 61 3.44 13.99 10.58
N GLY A 62 3.52 13.94 9.24
CA GLY A 62 4.62 14.52 8.47
C GLY A 62 5.75 13.53 8.17
N PHE A 63 6.81 14.03 7.50
CA PHE A 63 7.86 13.19 6.95
C PHE A 63 8.73 12.51 8.04
N ASP A 64 8.89 13.10 9.19
CA ASP A 64 9.61 12.51 10.33
C ASP A 64 8.92 11.24 10.88
N SER A 65 7.64 11.02 10.53
CA SER A 65 6.96 9.74 10.77
C SER A 65 7.25 8.68 9.69
N VAL A 66 7.86 9.06 8.58
CA VAL A 66 8.22 8.18 7.45
C VAL A 66 9.72 7.86 7.44
N GLU A 67 10.56 8.87 7.64
CA GLU A 67 12.02 8.80 7.55
C GLU A 67 12.66 7.60 8.28
N PRO A 68 12.27 7.24 9.52
CA PRO A 68 12.89 6.11 10.20
C PRO A 68 12.74 4.77 9.48
N MET A 69 11.68 4.59 8.71
CA MET A 69 11.44 3.39 7.90
C MET A 69 12.32 3.34 6.64
N LEU A 70 12.71 4.50 6.10
CA LEU A 70 13.53 4.62 4.89
C LEU A 70 15.02 4.35 5.13
N LYS A 71 15.44 4.13 6.38
CA LYS A 71 16.84 3.80 6.75
C LYS A 71 17.21 2.34 6.49
N TYR A 72 16.30 1.55 5.93
CA TYR A 72 16.49 0.12 5.71
C TYR A 72 16.68 -0.16 4.21
N PRO A 73 17.89 -0.54 3.78
CA PRO A 73 18.19 -0.83 2.38
C PRO A 73 17.31 -1.92 1.81
N GLY A 74 16.79 -1.69 0.59
CA GLY A 74 15.95 -2.65 -0.11
C GLY A 74 14.55 -2.83 0.47
N LYS A 75 14.15 -2.01 1.46
CA LYS A 75 12.79 -1.99 2.00
C LYS A 75 11.99 -0.83 1.46
N ALA A 76 10.66 -0.94 1.51
CA ALA A 76 9.75 0.10 1.02
C ALA A 76 8.68 0.46 2.06
N VAL A 77 8.14 1.67 1.92
CA VAL A 77 6.94 2.09 2.62
C VAL A 77 5.85 2.47 1.62
N TYR A 78 4.61 2.11 1.92
CA TYR A 78 3.45 2.59 1.16
C TYR A 78 2.69 3.60 2.01
N LEU A 79 2.77 4.87 1.64
CA LEU A 79 2.07 5.96 2.32
C LEU A 79 0.59 5.95 1.94
N LEU A 80 -0.30 6.16 2.91
CA LEU A 80 -1.72 6.31 2.63
C LEU A 80 -1.93 7.62 1.86
N GLY A 81 -2.27 7.50 0.59
CA GLY A 81 -2.67 8.63 -0.26
C GLY A 81 -4.19 8.79 -0.25
N VAL A 82 -4.91 7.93 -0.98
CA VAL A 82 -6.38 7.88 -0.96
C VAL A 82 -6.81 6.45 -0.63
N THR A 83 -7.57 6.31 0.45
CA THR A 83 -8.03 5.02 0.94
C THR A 83 -9.41 4.65 0.41
N SER A 84 -9.77 3.36 0.46
CA SER A 84 -11.00 2.85 -0.15
C SER A 84 -12.27 3.04 0.70
N ASN A 85 -12.17 3.58 1.93
CA ASN A 85 -13.31 3.79 2.80
C ASN A 85 -14.12 5.05 2.41
N LYS A 86 -15.42 5.02 2.66
CA LYS A 86 -16.35 6.08 2.28
C LYS A 86 -15.99 7.48 2.81
N THR A 87 -15.38 7.55 4.00
CA THR A 87 -15.03 8.81 4.68
C THR A 87 -13.61 9.29 4.38
N ALA A 88 -12.92 8.71 3.40
CA ALA A 88 -11.64 9.22 2.91
C ALA A 88 -11.72 10.70 2.51
N GLN A 89 -12.87 11.11 1.96
CA GLN A 89 -13.17 12.49 1.58
C GLN A 89 -13.20 13.49 2.76
N ASP A 90 -13.31 13.03 4.01
CA ASP A 90 -13.34 13.92 5.18
C ASP A 90 -11.97 14.61 5.39
N ILE A 91 -10.88 13.99 4.91
CA ILE A 91 -9.51 14.50 5.04
C ILE A 91 -8.76 14.42 3.71
N GLU A 92 -8.64 13.22 3.12
CA GLU A 92 -7.65 12.91 2.08
C GLU A 92 -7.86 13.73 0.79
N THR A 93 -9.11 13.97 0.39
CA THR A 93 -9.47 14.72 -0.80
C THR A 93 -9.91 16.16 -0.52
N GLN A 94 -9.79 16.66 0.71
CA GLN A 94 -10.06 18.06 1.02
C GLN A 94 -9.12 18.98 0.26
N ILE A 95 -9.66 20.09 -0.26
CA ILE A 95 -8.90 21.05 -1.07
C ILE A 95 -8.32 22.14 -0.17
N LEU A 96 -7.05 22.35 -0.30
CA LEU A 96 -6.28 23.37 0.41
C LEU A 96 -6.42 24.75 -0.28
N SER A 97 -5.96 25.78 0.41
CA SER A 97 -6.02 27.17 -0.12
C SER A 97 -5.23 27.41 -1.41
N ASP A 98 -4.26 26.54 -1.73
CA ASP A 98 -3.47 26.58 -2.96
C ASP A 98 -4.08 25.73 -4.10
N GLY A 99 -5.25 25.12 -3.87
CA GLY A 99 -6.00 24.32 -4.84
C GLY A 99 -5.60 22.85 -4.91
N ARG A 100 -4.59 22.41 -4.14
CA ARG A 100 -4.21 20.99 -4.04
C ARG A 100 -5.07 20.25 -3.02
N SER A 101 -5.23 18.96 -3.19
CA SER A 101 -5.83 18.10 -2.17
C SER A 101 -4.81 17.68 -1.11
N VAL A 102 -5.29 17.24 0.06
CA VAL A 102 -4.43 16.77 1.15
C VAL A 102 -3.55 15.61 0.70
N PHE A 103 -4.08 14.64 -0.08
CA PHE A 103 -3.26 13.52 -0.56
C PHE A 103 -2.13 13.98 -1.51
N GLU A 104 -2.29 15.08 -2.25
CA GLU A 104 -1.22 15.62 -3.09
C GLU A 104 -0.05 16.16 -2.27
N LEU A 105 -0.29 16.63 -1.01
CA LEU A 105 0.81 16.92 -0.08
C LEU A 105 1.56 15.66 0.35
N VAL A 106 0.84 14.54 0.48
CA VAL A 106 1.50 13.25 0.76
C VAL A 106 2.34 12.81 -0.45
N CYS A 107 1.86 13.04 -1.66
CA CYS A 107 2.62 12.76 -2.89
C CYS A 107 3.94 13.55 -2.98
N ASP A 108 4.00 14.76 -2.44
CA ASP A 108 5.23 15.56 -2.38
C ASP A 108 6.35 14.91 -1.54
N MET A 109 6.04 13.87 -0.78
CA MET A 109 7.04 13.11 -0.02
C MET A 109 7.88 12.17 -0.89
N SER A 110 7.43 11.82 -2.11
CA SER A 110 8.13 10.86 -2.99
C SER A 110 9.55 11.28 -3.36
N GLY A 111 9.82 12.58 -3.46
CA GLY A 111 11.17 13.06 -3.78
C GLY A 111 12.14 13.06 -2.61
N LYS A 112 11.66 12.76 -1.40
CA LYS A 112 12.49 12.78 -0.17
C LYS A 112 13.18 11.46 0.11
N ASP A 113 12.79 10.37 -0.56
CA ASP A 113 13.45 9.07 -0.45
C ASP A 113 14.82 9.03 -1.16
N ALA A 114 15.06 9.93 -2.11
CA ALA A 114 16.33 10.00 -2.85
C ALA A 114 17.58 10.16 -1.94
N GLU A 115 17.42 10.63 -0.71
CA GLU A 115 18.50 10.77 0.28
C GLU A 115 18.57 9.57 1.26
N HIS A 116 17.74 8.52 1.03
CA HIS A 116 17.61 7.36 1.90
C HIS A 116 17.80 6.04 1.14
N ASP A 117 17.95 4.96 1.88
CA ASP A 117 18.15 3.62 1.33
C ASP A 117 16.86 2.87 0.99
N GLY A 118 15.73 3.32 1.56
CA GLY A 118 14.39 2.75 1.34
C GLY A 118 13.60 3.49 0.26
N GLU A 119 12.52 2.87 -0.23
CA GLU A 119 11.68 3.37 -1.31
C GLU A 119 10.30 3.82 -0.79
N ILE A 120 9.73 4.89 -1.39
CA ILE A 120 8.38 5.35 -1.12
C ILE A 120 7.44 4.93 -2.27
N GLY A 121 6.38 4.22 -1.91
CA GLY A 121 5.18 4.01 -2.71
C GLY A 121 3.95 4.61 -2.03
N PHE A 122 2.79 4.48 -2.67
CA PHE A 122 1.53 5.04 -2.18
C PHE A 122 0.39 4.03 -2.22
N VAL A 123 -0.56 4.19 -1.30
CA VAL A 123 -1.84 3.47 -1.32
C VAL A 123 -2.87 4.32 -2.05
N LEU A 124 -3.48 3.76 -3.10
CA LEU A 124 -4.59 4.36 -3.83
C LEU A 124 -5.76 3.37 -3.90
N GLY A 125 -6.84 3.66 -3.17
CA GLY A 125 -8.06 2.87 -3.17
C GLY A 125 -8.90 3.07 -4.42
N LEU A 126 -9.11 2.01 -5.19
CA LEU A 126 -9.84 2.04 -6.47
C LEU A 126 -11.34 2.37 -6.34
N THR A 127 -11.93 2.36 -5.13
CA THR A 127 -13.36 2.63 -4.94
C THR A 127 -13.71 4.11 -4.86
N ASN A 128 -12.75 4.96 -4.49
CA ASN A 128 -12.93 6.41 -4.33
C ASN A 128 -12.13 7.21 -5.36
N ALA A 129 -11.44 6.52 -6.27
CA ALA A 129 -10.67 7.16 -7.29
C ALA A 129 -11.60 7.74 -8.39
N GLU A 130 -11.53 9.04 -8.62
CA GLU A 130 -12.01 9.65 -9.84
C GLU A 130 -11.12 9.19 -11.00
N SER A 131 -11.65 9.19 -12.22
CA SER A 131 -10.98 8.60 -13.40
C SER A 131 -9.57 9.13 -13.70
N ASP A 132 -9.21 10.29 -13.16
CA ASP A 132 -7.92 10.93 -13.36
C ASP A 132 -7.02 10.96 -12.11
N ILE A 133 -7.50 10.48 -10.97
CA ILE A 133 -6.78 10.60 -9.69
C ILE A 133 -5.42 9.89 -9.73
N ILE A 134 -5.31 8.77 -10.45
CA ILE A 134 -4.05 8.05 -10.59
C ILE A 134 -2.95 8.89 -11.23
N ASN A 135 -3.32 9.83 -12.12
CA ASN A 135 -2.37 10.72 -12.80
C ASN A 135 -1.85 11.84 -11.88
N LYS A 136 -2.47 12.04 -10.72
CA LYS A 136 -2.00 12.98 -9.69
C LYS A 136 -0.93 12.37 -8.78
N PHE A 137 -0.77 11.05 -8.81
CA PHE A 137 0.31 10.38 -8.09
C PHE A 137 1.60 10.41 -8.89
N PRO A 138 2.76 10.60 -8.25
CA PRO A 138 4.06 10.51 -8.90
C PRO A 138 4.27 9.10 -9.47
N ASP A 139 5.22 8.93 -10.40
CA ASP A 139 5.59 7.62 -10.95
C ASP A 139 6.42 6.82 -9.93
N ALA A 140 5.76 6.41 -8.85
CA ALA A 140 6.24 5.61 -7.73
C ALA A 140 5.37 4.37 -7.57
N PRO A 141 5.79 3.33 -6.86
CA PRO A 141 4.99 2.12 -6.63
C PRO A 141 3.62 2.43 -6.04
N LEU A 142 2.57 1.82 -6.57
CA LEU A 142 1.22 1.96 -6.02
C LEU A 142 0.68 0.63 -5.49
N LEU A 143 0.16 0.64 -4.27
CA LEU A 143 -0.66 -0.42 -3.70
C LEU A 143 -2.14 -0.04 -3.89
N LEU A 144 -2.85 -0.85 -4.66
CA LEU A 144 -4.23 -0.60 -5.11
C LEU A 144 -5.20 -1.59 -4.44
N PRO A 145 -5.68 -1.31 -3.23
CA PRO A 145 -6.70 -2.12 -2.57
C PRO A 145 -8.10 -1.84 -3.15
N GLY A 146 -9.01 -2.81 -2.97
CA GLY A 146 -10.44 -2.60 -3.21
C GLY A 146 -11.01 -3.35 -4.42
N LEU A 147 -10.19 -4.05 -5.20
CA LEU A 147 -10.71 -4.88 -6.29
C LEU A 147 -11.56 -6.04 -5.75
N GLY A 148 -12.67 -6.31 -6.41
CA GLY A 148 -13.61 -7.38 -6.08
C GLY A 148 -14.65 -6.95 -5.04
N ALA A 149 -14.50 -7.38 -3.79
CA ALA A 149 -15.54 -7.19 -2.75
C ALA A 149 -15.86 -5.71 -2.39
N GLN A 150 -15.02 -4.77 -2.76
CA GLN A 150 -15.25 -3.33 -2.55
C GLN A 150 -15.69 -2.59 -3.81
N GLY A 151 -15.81 -3.28 -4.95
CA GLY A 151 -16.31 -2.71 -6.20
C GLY A 151 -15.32 -1.81 -6.94
N GLY A 152 -14.01 -1.94 -6.66
CA GLY A 152 -12.98 -1.19 -7.37
C GLY A 152 -13.02 -1.47 -8.87
N ASP A 153 -12.90 -0.42 -9.67
CA ASP A 153 -12.96 -0.47 -11.13
C ASP A 153 -11.53 -0.40 -11.72
N LEU A 154 -11.15 -1.47 -12.40
CA LEU A 154 -9.85 -1.55 -13.10
C LEU A 154 -9.77 -0.62 -14.32
N SER A 155 -10.90 -0.13 -14.85
CA SER A 155 -10.89 0.82 -15.97
C SER A 155 -10.18 2.14 -15.61
N GLN A 156 -10.07 2.45 -14.33
CA GLN A 156 -9.32 3.61 -13.83
C GLN A 156 -7.80 3.50 -14.06
N LEU A 157 -7.31 2.30 -14.37
CA LEU A 157 -5.89 2.07 -14.72
C LEU A 157 -5.63 2.27 -16.21
N ASN A 158 -6.68 2.37 -17.02
CA ASN A 158 -6.54 2.55 -18.47
C ASN A 158 -5.87 3.89 -18.78
N GLY A 159 -4.83 3.85 -19.62
CA GLY A 159 -4.10 5.06 -20.01
C GLY A 159 -3.14 5.61 -18.94
N ALA A 160 -3.02 4.98 -17.79
CA ALA A 160 -1.99 5.32 -16.81
C ALA A 160 -0.61 4.93 -17.35
N ASN A 161 0.10 5.88 -17.97
CA ASN A 161 1.45 5.67 -18.49
C ASN A 161 2.48 5.70 -17.35
N ARG A 162 2.55 4.59 -16.59
CA ARG A 162 3.43 4.45 -15.42
C ARG A 162 4.50 3.40 -15.67
N LYS A 163 5.73 3.68 -15.21
CA LYS A 163 6.85 2.74 -15.22
C LYS A 163 6.97 2.01 -13.88
N ALA A 164 6.62 2.71 -12.80
CA ALA A 164 6.64 2.13 -11.45
C ALA A 164 5.59 1.02 -11.29
N PRO A 165 5.86 0.00 -10.48
CA PRO A 165 4.99 -1.17 -10.34
C PRO A 165 3.65 -0.83 -9.70
N LEU A 166 2.61 -1.55 -10.15
CA LEU A 166 1.27 -1.55 -9.56
C LEU A 166 1.05 -2.87 -8.83
N VAL A 167 0.76 -2.81 -7.54
CA VAL A 167 0.40 -3.96 -6.71
C VAL A 167 -1.10 -3.93 -6.44
N ILE A 168 -1.85 -4.79 -7.13
CA ILE A 168 -3.31 -4.82 -7.03
C ILE A 168 -3.73 -5.87 -6.01
N ASN A 169 -4.29 -5.43 -4.88
CA ASN A 169 -4.70 -6.32 -3.79
C ASN A 169 -6.12 -6.85 -3.99
N VAL A 170 -6.25 -8.17 -3.93
CA VAL A 170 -7.54 -8.89 -3.90
C VAL A 170 -7.56 -9.86 -2.73
N SER A 171 -8.28 -9.53 -1.67
CA SER A 171 -8.35 -10.35 -0.45
C SER A 171 -9.57 -11.29 -0.47
N ARG A 172 -10.75 -10.78 -0.10
CA ARG A 172 -11.97 -11.60 0.07
C ARG A 172 -12.37 -12.36 -1.18
N GLY A 173 -12.21 -11.76 -2.36
CA GLY A 173 -12.55 -12.39 -3.64
C GLY A 173 -11.67 -13.62 -3.95
N VAL A 174 -10.43 -13.65 -3.46
CA VAL A 174 -9.55 -14.81 -3.60
C VAL A 174 -9.77 -15.81 -2.46
N MET A 175 -9.93 -15.35 -1.22
CA MET A 175 -10.01 -16.24 -0.05
C MET A 175 -11.34 -16.99 0.07
N PHE A 176 -12.45 -16.38 -0.36
CA PHE A 176 -13.80 -16.94 -0.17
C PHE A 176 -14.53 -17.13 -1.50
N GLY A 177 -15.28 -18.21 -1.67
CA GLY A 177 -16.10 -18.53 -2.84
C GLY A 177 -16.22 -20.04 -3.08
N GLU A 178 -17.00 -20.43 -4.08
CA GLU A 178 -17.36 -21.83 -4.36
C GLU A 178 -16.24 -22.64 -5.02
N VAL A 179 -15.40 -21.99 -5.85
CA VAL A 179 -14.28 -22.67 -6.53
C VAL A 179 -12.98 -22.54 -5.70
N SER A 180 -11.94 -23.28 -6.08
CA SER A 180 -10.67 -23.28 -5.34
C SER A 180 -10.01 -21.88 -5.28
N VAL A 181 -9.20 -21.63 -4.25
CA VAL A 181 -8.41 -20.39 -4.10
C VAL A 181 -7.57 -20.12 -5.34
N SER A 182 -6.91 -21.16 -5.86
CA SER A 182 -6.06 -21.06 -7.07
C SER A 182 -6.85 -20.64 -8.30
N GLN A 183 -8.05 -21.18 -8.51
CA GLN A 183 -8.89 -20.79 -9.65
C GLN A 183 -9.38 -19.34 -9.53
N ARG A 184 -9.71 -18.89 -8.31
CA ARG A 184 -10.09 -17.49 -8.08
C ARG A 184 -8.92 -16.55 -8.30
N ALA A 185 -7.74 -16.88 -7.79
CA ALA A 185 -6.52 -16.11 -7.99
C ALA A 185 -6.18 -15.97 -9.47
N LEU A 186 -6.24 -17.06 -10.24
CA LEU A 186 -5.99 -17.06 -11.68
C LEU A 186 -6.98 -16.17 -12.42
N LYS A 187 -8.27 -16.27 -12.11
CA LYS A 187 -9.31 -15.40 -12.69
C LYS A 187 -9.00 -13.92 -12.48
N TYR A 188 -8.64 -13.50 -11.26
CA TYR A 188 -8.28 -12.11 -10.99
C TYR A 188 -7.00 -11.70 -11.70
N LYS A 189 -5.98 -12.57 -11.76
CA LYS A 189 -4.76 -12.32 -12.53
C LYS A 189 -5.07 -12.01 -14.00
N GLU A 190 -5.92 -12.81 -14.65
CA GLU A 190 -6.33 -12.61 -16.05
C GLU A 190 -7.12 -11.31 -16.23
N GLN A 191 -8.03 -10.98 -15.32
CA GLN A 191 -8.78 -9.73 -15.36
C GLN A 191 -7.88 -8.50 -15.24
N ILE A 192 -6.93 -8.54 -14.32
CA ILE A 192 -5.95 -7.46 -14.10
C ILE A 192 -5.06 -7.30 -15.34
N ALA A 193 -4.50 -8.40 -15.87
CA ALA A 193 -3.66 -8.35 -17.05
C ALA A 193 -4.40 -7.70 -18.23
N LYS A 194 -5.63 -8.13 -18.50
CA LYS A 194 -6.46 -7.57 -19.56
C LYS A 194 -6.74 -6.07 -19.38
N ALA A 195 -6.94 -5.61 -18.15
CA ALA A 195 -7.19 -4.20 -17.89
C ALA A 195 -5.94 -3.32 -18.05
N LEU A 196 -4.76 -3.87 -17.80
CA LEU A 196 -3.49 -3.14 -17.98
C LEU A 196 -3.01 -3.10 -19.44
N GLU A 197 -3.56 -3.95 -20.31
CA GLU A 197 -3.27 -3.97 -21.77
C GLU A 197 -4.21 -3.05 -22.57
N ALA A 198 -5.29 -2.57 -21.98
CA ALA A 198 -6.32 -1.74 -22.62
C ALA A 198 -6.01 -0.25 -22.53
#